data_2fea0a343b543aec7b096230a79eb693
#
_entry.id   2fea0a343b543aec7b096230a79eb693
#
_cell.length_a   1.000
_cell.length_b   1.000
_cell.length_c   1.000
_cell.angle_alpha   90.00
_cell.angle_beta   90.00
_cell.angle_gamma   90.00
#
_symmetry.space_group_name_H-M   'P 1'
#
loop_
_entity.id
_entity.type
_entity.pdbx_description
1 polymer ?
#
loop_
_entity_poly.entity_id
_entity_poly.type
_entity_poly.pdbx_seq_one_letter_code
_entity_poly.pdbx_strand_id
1 'polypeptide(L)'
;MELTRGGIDTRAEATYLATRAAQFLERGPADPVSLIGHVCNLPGAPRIVAEHMAEAIFAGRPEFSRDDSGRWLLSTALPQYIAQSPLENAGRDLRFSDALVDPDVLTSLSYVVVDLETTGNQHYAGDRITEVAAVVVRGGKIVEVFETLVNPERPIPSFVSKLTRITWSMVKNKPRFAEIEPKLLDVISGHVFAAHNANFDWRFLSAEVRRASGRELVGRRVCTVRLARRLLPGLPRRTLDYVAAHYGVEIHNRHRAGGDAVATAHCLIHLLSDAADRGCLTWGDLHQLIWLRGPRRKKRRRSALPRPVDKDTTA
;
A
#
# COMPACT_ATOMS: atom_id res chain seq x y z
N MET A 1 4.50 -21.99 -1.63
CA MET A 1 4.97 -20.60 -1.85
C MET A 1 4.79 -19.88 -0.51
N GLU A 2 5.87 -19.63 0.23
CA GLU A 2 5.78 -18.88 1.49
C GLU A 2 5.45 -17.43 1.19
N LEU A 3 4.27 -17.00 1.61
CA LEU A 3 3.82 -15.62 1.47
C LEU A 3 4.61 -14.73 2.44
N THR A 4 5.10 -13.60 1.98
CA THR A 4 5.77 -12.62 2.83
C THR A 4 4.80 -12.14 3.92
N ARG A 5 5.19 -12.32 5.19
CA ARG A 5 4.37 -11.91 6.35
C ARG A 5 4.07 -10.41 6.28
N GLY A 6 2.79 -10.04 6.23
CA GLY A 6 2.35 -8.65 6.05
C GLY A 6 2.48 -8.12 4.61
N GLY A 7 2.63 -8.99 3.62
CA GLY A 7 2.49 -8.65 2.20
C GLY A 7 1.10 -8.13 1.86
N ILE A 8 0.93 -7.69 0.60
CA ILE A 8 -0.37 -7.21 0.10
C ILE A 8 -1.39 -8.33 0.18
N ASP A 9 -2.57 -7.98 0.65
CA ASP A 9 -3.74 -8.83 0.67
C ASP A 9 -4.99 -7.97 0.41
N THR A 10 -6.11 -8.61 0.15
CA THR A 10 -7.41 -7.96 0.01
C THR A 10 -8.36 -8.49 1.08
N ARG A 11 -9.09 -7.57 1.70
CA ARG A 11 -10.15 -7.92 2.63
C ARG A 11 -11.46 -7.25 2.22
N ALA A 12 -12.59 -7.79 2.68
CA ALA A 12 -13.87 -7.10 2.55
C ALA A 12 -13.76 -5.72 3.21
N GLU A 13 -14.32 -4.70 2.55
CA GLU A 13 -14.30 -3.34 3.12
C GLU A 13 -15.01 -3.36 4.48
N ALA A 14 -14.33 -2.84 5.52
CA ALA A 14 -14.93 -2.67 6.84
C ALA A 14 -15.97 -1.54 6.76
N THR A 15 -17.22 -1.91 6.48
CA THR A 15 -18.34 -0.95 6.54
C THR A 15 -18.63 -0.59 8.00
N TYR A 16 -19.25 0.57 8.21
CA TYR A 16 -19.72 0.97 9.54
C TYR A 16 -20.59 -0.13 10.21
N LEU A 17 -21.42 -0.81 9.40
CA LEU A 17 -22.27 -1.91 9.86
C LEU A 17 -21.44 -3.13 10.28
N ALA A 18 -20.41 -3.49 9.51
CA ALA A 18 -19.51 -4.60 9.84
C ALA A 18 -18.72 -4.31 11.13
N THR A 19 -18.23 -3.07 11.31
CA THR A 19 -17.54 -2.68 12.54
C THR A 19 -18.47 -2.78 13.76
N ARG A 20 -19.72 -2.31 13.65
CA ARG A 20 -20.71 -2.45 14.72
C ARG A 20 -21.06 -3.90 15.00
N ALA A 21 -21.16 -4.73 13.97
CA ALA A 21 -21.41 -6.16 14.13
C ALA A 21 -20.28 -6.86 14.87
N ALA A 22 -19.02 -6.58 14.49
CA ALA A 22 -17.86 -7.13 15.17
C ALA A 22 -17.86 -6.77 16.67
N GLN A 23 -18.04 -5.50 17.01
CA GLN A 23 -18.14 -5.04 18.40
C GLN A 23 -19.28 -5.72 19.18
N PHE A 24 -20.42 -5.97 18.53
CA PHE A 24 -21.53 -6.66 19.15
C PHE A 24 -21.20 -8.14 19.41
N LEU A 25 -20.59 -8.80 18.42
CA LEU A 25 -20.25 -10.22 18.46
C LEU A 25 -19.02 -10.54 19.32
N GLU A 26 -18.25 -9.54 19.77
CA GLU A 26 -17.23 -9.73 20.82
C GLU A 26 -17.82 -10.29 22.12
N ARG A 27 -19.11 -10.08 22.35
CA ARG A 27 -19.86 -10.59 23.52
C ARG A 27 -20.32 -12.04 23.37
N GLY A 28 -20.18 -12.61 22.17
CA GLY A 28 -20.57 -13.97 21.82
C GLY A 28 -21.48 -14.06 20.59
N PRO A 29 -21.81 -15.29 20.17
CA PRO A 29 -22.68 -15.53 19.02
C PRO A 29 -24.07 -14.93 19.19
N ALA A 30 -24.60 -14.32 18.15
CA ALA A 30 -25.91 -13.68 18.15
C ALA A 30 -26.82 -14.17 17.02
N ASP A 31 -28.12 -14.26 17.29
CA ASP A 31 -29.12 -14.53 16.28
C ASP A 31 -29.28 -13.33 15.33
N PRO A 32 -29.73 -13.54 14.07
CA PRO A 32 -29.86 -12.48 13.08
C PRO A 32 -30.73 -11.30 13.52
N VAL A 33 -31.79 -11.52 14.30
CA VAL A 33 -32.70 -10.46 14.72
C VAL A 33 -32.03 -9.53 15.72
N SER A 34 -31.35 -10.10 16.72
CA SER A 34 -30.59 -9.35 17.72
C SER A 34 -29.44 -8.58 17.07
N LEU A 35 -28.71 -9.24 16.15
CA LEU A 35 -27.58 -8.65 15.45
C LEU A 35 -28.01 -7.47 14.56
N ILE A 36 -28.99 -7.65 13.68
CA ILE A 36 -29.51 -6.61 12.79
C ILE A 36 -30.22 -5.50 13.59
N GLY A 37 -30.94 -5.87 14.63
CA GLY A 37 -31.54 -4.90 15.54
C GLY A 37 -30.53 -3.92 16.09
N HIS A 38 -29.38 -4.41 16.54
CA HIS A 38 -28.28 -3.57 17.03
C HIS A 38 -27.53 -2.84 15.92
N VAL A 39 -27.15 -3.55 14.85
CA VAL A 39 -26.27 -3.01 13.79
C VAL A 39 -26.98 -1.96 12.96
N CYS A 40 -28.22 -2.21 12.55
CA CYS A 40 -29.00 -1.32 11.70
C CYS A 40 -29.98 -0.41 12.49
N ASN A 41 -29.99 -0.50 13.81
CA ASN A 41 -30.94 0.21 14.69
C ASN A 41 -32.40 -0.08 14.32
N LEU A 42 -32.71 -1.36 14.07
CA LEU A 42 -34.04 -1.87 13.70
C LEU A 42 -34.54 -2.89 14.73
N PRO A 43 -34.90 -2.47 15.94
CA PRO A 43 -35.39 -3.38 16.97
C PRO A 43 -36.71 -4.01 16.51
N GLY A 44 -36.82 -5.33 16.64
CA GLY A 44 -38.03 -6.08 16.27
C GLY A 44 -38.22 -6.33 14.78
N ALA A 45 -37.17 -6.27 13.98
CA ALA A 45 -37.24 -6.68 12.57
C ALA A 45 -37.78 -8.11 12.44
N PRO A 46 -38.70 -8.39 11.50
CA PRO A 46 -39.15 -9.76 11.25
C PRO A 46 -37.95 -10.68 10.94
N ARG A 47 -37.96 -11.90 11.48
CA ARG A 47 -36.82 -12.82 11.42
C ARG A 47 -36.31 -13.01 9.97
N ILE A 48 -37.21 -13.21 9.02
CA ILE A 48 -36.86 -13.41 7.60
C ILE A 48 -36.14 -12.20 7.00
N VAL A 49 -36.54 -10.98 7.41
CA VAL A 49 -35.90 -9.74 6.97
C VAL A 49 -34.50 -9.62 7.59
N ALA A 50 -34.38 -9.91 8.89
CA ALA A 50 -33.13 -9.87 9.60
C ALA A 50 -32.12 -10.90 9.05
N GLU A 51 -32.58 -12.09 8.70
CA GLU A 51 -31.76 -13.14 8.07
C GLU A 51 -31.22 -12.70 6.71
N HIS A 52 -32.08 -12.15 5.83
CA HIS A 52 -31.64 -11.64 4.52
C HIS A 52 -30.70 -10.44 4.65
N MET A 53 -30.95 -9.53 5.59
CA MET A 53 -30.08 -8.38 5.83
C MET A 53 -28.71 -8.84 6.37
N ALA A 54 -28.69 -9.75 7.33
CA ALA A 54 -27.45 -10.28 7.89
C ALA A 54 -26.64 -11.02 6.81
N GLU A 55 -27.30 -11.81 5.97
CA GLU A 55 -26.66 -12.47 4.83
C GLU A 55 -26.06 -11.45 3.84
N ALA A 56 -26.82 -10.44 3.45
CA ALA A 56 -26.37 -9.39 2.53
C ALA A 56 -25.20 -8.55 3.08
N ILE A 57 -25.13 -8.35 4.40
CA ILE A 57 -24.09 -7.52 5.02
C ILE A 57 -22.83 -8.32 5.38
N PHE A 58 -23.00 -9.58 5.81
CA PHE A 58 -21.93 -10.36 6.44
C PHE A 58 -21.48 -11.58 5.63
N ALA A 59 -22.29 -12.12 4.70
CA ALA A 59 -21.89 -13.25 3.87
C ALA A 59 -20.68 -12.90 2.99
N GLY A 60 -19.73 -13.84 2.89
CA GLY A 60 -18.51 -13.65 2.15
C GLY A 60 -17.45 -12.77 2.84
N ARG A 61 -17.72 -12.30 4.06
CA ARG A 61 -16.74 -11.58 4.89
C ARG A 61 -16.04 -12.56 5.82
N PRO A 62 -14.70 -12.69 5.73
CA PRO A 62 -13.95 -13.70 6.48
C PRO A 62 -13.98 -13.50 8.01
N GLU A 63 -14.29 -12.27 8.45
CA GLU A 63 -14.40 -11.95 9.86
C GLU A 63 -15.69 -12.45 10.52
N PHE A 64 -16.66 -12.92 9.74
CA PHE A 64 -17.92 -13.44 10.24
C PHE A 64 -18.16 -14.87 9.78
N SER A 65 -18.72 -15.69 10.65
CA SER A 65 -19.15 -17.05 10.35
C SER A 65 -20.49 -17.35 11.03
N ARG A 66 -21.11 -18.47 10.63
CA ARG A 66 -22.35 -18.97 11.27
C ARG A 66 -22.04 -20.27 12.00
N ASP A 67 -22.65 -20.44 13.17
CA ASP A 67 -22.66 -21.74 13.85
C ASP A 67 -23.78 -22.64 13.32
N ASP A 68 -23.80 -23.89 13.78
CA ASP A 68 -24.79 -24.91 13.36
C ASP A 68 -26.24 -24.52 13.72
N SER A 69 -26.44 -23.59 14.65
CA SER A 69 -27.77 -23.05 15.01
C SER A 69 -28.14 -21.80 14.20
N GLY A 70 -27.32 -21.41 13.22
CA GLY A 70 -27.55 -20.25 12.35
C GLY A 70 -27.24 -18.90 12.98
N ARG A 71 -26.59 -18.87 14.15
CA ARG A 71 -26.16 -17.62 14.80
C ARG A 71 -24.86 -17.12 14.18
N TRP A 72 -24.73 -15.82 14.06
CA TRP A 72 -23.50 -15.18 13.62
C TRP A 72 -22.50 -15.05 14.77
N LEU A 73 -21.22 -15.25 14.45
CA LEU A 73 -20.10 -15.10 15.37
C LEU A 73 -18.89 -14.52 14.64
N LEU A 74 -17.96 -13.98 15.42
CA LEU A 74 -16.65 -13.62 14.88
C LEU A 74 -15.89 -14.90 14.54
N SER A 75 -15.38 -14.97 13.32
CA SER A 75 -14.53 -16.08 12.89
C SER A 75 -13.22 -16.04 13.68
N THR A 76 -12.90 -17.14 14.36
CA THR A 76 -11.60 -17.32 15.04
C THR A 76 -10.44 -17.52 14.07
N ALA A 77 -10.72 -17.57 12.76
CA ALA A 77 -9.72 -17.67 11.69
C ALA A 77 -9.09 -16.36 11.29
N LEU A 78 -9.31 -15.26 12.02
CA LEU A 78 -8.50 -14.05 11.85
C LEU A 78 -7.06 -14.36 12.24
N PRO A 79 -6.06 -14.04 11.40
CA PRO A 79 -4.68 -14.07 11.83
C PRO A 79 -4.58 -13.17 13.06
N GLN A 80 -4.09 -13.73 14.17
CA GLN A 80 -3.81 -13.01 15.42
C GLN A 80 -2.76 -11.92 15.13
N TYR A 81 -3.18 -10.75 14.70
CA TYR A 81 -2.31 -9.60 14.43
C TYR A 81 -2.71 -8.34 15.20
N ILE A 82 -3.43 -8.49 16.30
CA ILE A 82 -3.63 -7.39 17.26
C ILE A 82 -3.38 -7.94 18.66
N ALA A 83 -2.32 -7.42 19.29
CA ALA A 83 -1.90 -7.63 20.67
C ALA A 83 -1.00 -8.84 20.95
N GLN A 84 0.29 -8.68 20.66
CA GLN A 84 1.33 -9.13 21.60
C GLN A 84 2.46 -8.09 21.57
N SER A 85 2.49 -7.24 22.59
CA SER A 85 3.68 -6.50 22.96
C SER A 85 4.77 -7.49 23.34
N PRO A 86 6.03 -7.34 22.85
CA PRO A 86 7.12 -8.22 23.23
C PRO A 86 7.75 -7.76 24.55
N LEU A 87 7.12 -8.08 25.66
CA LEU A 87 7.73 -8.02 26.97
C LEU A 87 7.12 -9.14 27.83
N GLU A 88 7.66 -10.35 27.65
CA GLU A 88 7.71 -11.43 28.63
C GLU A 88 7.97 -12.75 27.91
N ASN A 89 9.27 -13.09 27.76
CA ASN A 89 9.80 -14.44 27.83
C ASN A 89 11.29 -14.46 27.50
N ALA A 90 12.09 -13.96 28.44
CA ALA A 90 13.49 -14.32 28.54
C ALA A 90 13.55 -15.66 29.28
N GLY A 91 13.96 -16.71 28.58
CA GLY A 91 14.37 -17.95 29.21
C GLY A 91 13.72 -19.20 28.65
N ARG A 92 14.24 -19.73 27.55
CA ARG A 92 14.30 -21.18 27.28
C ARG A 92 15.37 -21.50 26.23
N ASP A 93 16.19 -22.46 26.54
CA ASP A 93 17.33 -23.00 25.83
C ASP A 93 17.15 -23.15 24.32
N LEU A 94 18.05 -22.51 23.56
CA LEU A 94 18.24 -22.71 22.13
C LEU A 94 19.06 -23.97 21.89
N ARG A 95 18.41 -25.05 21.47
CA ARG A 95 19.09 -26.11 20.73
C ARG A 95 19.08 -25.80 19.24
N PHE A 96 20.26 -25.68 18.70
CA PHE A 96 20.51 -25.47 17.26
C PHE A 96 19.94 -26.65 16.47
N SER A 97 18.93 -26.40 15.62
CA SER A 97 18.73 -27.03 14.31
C SER A 97 17.59 -26.31 13.56
N ASP A 98 17.83 -25.99 12.32
CA ASP A 98 17.01 -25.19 11.38
C ASP A 98 16.98 -23.71 11.72
N ALA A 99 17.84 -22.96 11.05
CA ALA A 99 17.77 -21.52 11.03
C ALA A 99 16.43 -21.10 10.41
N LEU A 100 15.41 -20.93 11.26
CA LEU A 100 14.19 -20.24 10.89
C LEU A 100 14.59 -18.83 10.46
N VAL A 101 14.64 -18.61 9.17
CA VAL A 101 14.85 -17.26 8.62
C VAL A 101 13.75 -16.39 9.22
N ASP A 102 14.15 -15.38 10.02
CA ASP A 102 13.20 -14.45 10.60
C ASP A 102 12.38 -13.83 9.45
N PRO A 103 11.05 -14.04 9.38
CA PRO A 103 10.23 -13.57 8.26
C PRO A 103 10.19 -12.05 8.14
N ASP A 104 10.75 -11.33 9.11
CA ASP A 104 10.85 -9.86 9.08
C ASP A 104 12.23 -9.35 8.62
N VAL A 105 13.19 -10.22 8.32
CA VAL A 105 14.49 -9.84 7.73
C VAL A 105 14.29 -9.34 6.30
N LEU A 106 14.82 -8.16 5.98
CA LEU A 106 14.60 -7.49 4.69
C LEU A 106 15.00 -8.32 3.47
N THR A 107 16.04 -9.14 3.59
CA THR A 107 16.53 -10.00 2.51
C THR A 107 15.63 -11.20 2.24
N SER A 108 14.83 -11.64 3.23
CA SER A 108 13.84 -12.71 3.08
C SER A 108 12.50 -12.22 2.55
N LEU A 109 12.23 -10.92 2.64
CA LEU A 109 11.02 -10.34 2.11
C LEU A 109 11.05 -10.30 0.58
N SER A 110 9.90 -10.54 -0.03
CA SER A 110 9.68 -10.23 -1.44
C SER A 110 8.89 -8.92 -1.57
N TYR A 111 9.21 -8.18 -2.61
CA TYR A 111 8.61 -6.87 -2.88
C TYR A 111 7.93 -6.89 -4.23
N VAL A 112 6.85 -6.13 -4.37
CA VAL A 112 6.30 -5.79 -5.68
C VAL A 112 6.36 -4.29 -5.87
N VAL A 113 7.07 -3.87 -6.91
CA VAL A 113 7.16 -2.47 -7.30
C VAL A 113 6.05 -2.17 -8.27
N VAL A 114 5.16 -1.26 -7.90
CA VAL A 114 4.04 -0.84 -8.73
C VAL A 114 4.26 0.58 -9.19
N ASP A 115 3.98 0.81 -10.47
CA ASP A 115 3.90 2.14 -11.08
C ASP A 115 2.63 2.25 -11.91
N LEU A 116 1.98 3.39 -11.87
CA LEU A 116 0.69 3.63 -12.50
C LEU A 116 0.72 4.89 -13.34
N GLU A 117 0.18 4.80 -14.56
CA GLU A 117 -0.24 5.97 -15.31
C GLU A 117 -1.74 6.16 -15.16
N THR A 118 -2.19 7.41 -15.05
CA THR A 118 -3.57 7.75 -14.70
C THR A 118 -4.10 8.90 -15.55
N THR A 119 -5.42 9.11 -15.57
CA THR A 119 -6.04 10.25 -16.27
C THR A 119 -5.83 11.59 -15.55
N GLY A 120 -5.28 11.57 -14.35
CA GLY A 120 -5.02 12.73 -13.50
C GLY A 120 -4.50 12.30 -12.13
N ASN A 121 -4.57 13.18 -11.14
CA ASN A 121 -3.99 12.91 -9.81
C ASN A 121 -5.02 12.78 -8.68
N GLN A 122 -6.31 12.77 -9.00
CA GLN A 122 -7.41 12.83 -8.05
C GLN A 122 -8.29 11.58 -8.12
N HIS A 123 -7.81 10.45 -7.55
CA HIS A 123 -8.57 9.19 -7.51
C HIS A 123 -9.98 9.34 -6.90
N TYR A 124 -10.16 10.25 -5.93
CA TYR A 124 -11.45 10.57 -5.29
C TYR A 124 -12.38 11.41 -6.18
N ALA A 125 -11.83 12.16 -7.16
CA ALA A 125 -12.60 12.95 -8.13
C ALA A 125 -12.84 12.18 -9.45
N GLY A 126 -12.60 10.87 -9.45
CA GLY A 126 -12.93 10.00 -10.57
C GLY A 126 -11.80 9.83 -11.59
N ASP A 127 -10.58 10.27 -11.32
CA ASP A 127 -9.45 9.87 -12.16
C ASP A 127 -9.21 8.37 -12.10
N ARG A 128 -8.82 7.78 -13.23
CA ARG A 128 -8.74 6.34 -13.45
C ARG A 128 -7.32 5.94 -13.92
N ILE A 129 -6.98 4.68 -13.73
CA ILE A 129 -5.74 4.09 -14.23
C ILE A 129 -5.84 3.88 -15.75
N THR A 130 -4.75 4.24 -16.47
CA THR A 130 -4.59 4.04 -17.92
C THR A 130 -3.53 3.00 -18.24
N GLU A 131 -2.58 2.77 -17.34
CA GLU A 131 -1.55 1.74 -17.44
C GLU A 131 -1.14 1.30 -16.03
N VAL A 132 -0.86 0.03 -15.86
CA VAL A 132 -0.32 -0.53 -14.61
C VAL A 132 0.87 -1.41 -14.93
N ALA A 133 1.93 -1.27 -14.14
CA ALA A 133 3.04 -2.20 -14.10
C ALA A 133 3.28 -2.67 -12.67
N ALA A 134 3.61 -3.96 -12.52
CA ALA A 134 3.99 -4.59 -11.27
C ALA A 134 5.23 -5.45 -11.50
N VAL A 135 6.30 -5.14 -10.78
CA VAL A 135 7.62 -5.79 -10.90
C VAL A 135 7.95 -6.49 -9.60
N VAL A 136 8.00 -7.82 -9.62
CA VAL A 136 8.29 -8.61 -8.42
C VAL A 136 9.81 -8.72 -8.23
N VAL A 137 10.25 -8.36 -7.01
CA VAL A 137 11.65 -8.45 -6.58
C VAL A 137 11.75 -9.48 -5.46
N ARG A 138 12.62 -10.46 -5.63
CA ARG A 138 12.90 -11.50 -4.63
C ARG A 138 14.39 -11.79 -4.60
N GLY A 139 14.98 -11.87 -3.38
CA GLY A 139 16.41 -12.11 -3.22
C GLY A 139 17.29 -11.10 -3.96
N GLY A 140 16.90 -9.83 -4.03
CA GLY A 140 17.65 -8.78 -4.75
C GLY A 140 17.59 -8.87 -6.28
N LYS A 141 16.67 -9.65 -6.85
CA LYS A 141 16.52 -9.82 -8.31
C LYS A 141 15.08 -9.59 -8.74
N ILE A 142 14.88 -9.03 -9.92
CA ILE A 142 13.58 -9.00 -10.60
C ILE A 142 13.28 -10.43 -11.07
N VAL A 143 12.14 -10.97 -10.68
CA VAL A 143 11.72 -12.34 -11.00
C VAL A 143 10.47 -12.40 -11.87
N GLU A 144 9.65 -11.35 -11.88
CA GLU A 144 8.42 -11.27 -12.67
C GLU A 144 8.10 -9.82 -13.02
N VAL A 145 7.56 -9.61 -14.20
CA VAL A 145 7.06 -8.31 -14.67
C VAL A 145 5.68 -8.51 -15.27
N PHE A 146 4.71 -7.79 -14.73
CA PHE A 146 3.37 -7.64 -15.27
C PHE A 146 3.18 -6.21 -15.75
N GLU A 147 2.70 -6.01 -16.96
CA GLU A 147 2.40 -4.70 -17.52
C GLU A 147 1.18 -4.77 -18.42
N THR A 148 0.27 -3.81 -18.32
CA THR A 148 -0.87 -3.70 -19.22
C THR A 148 -1.43 -2.29 -19.29
N LEU A 149 -1.87 -1.90 -20.50
CA LEU A 149 -2.77 -0.75 -20.69
C LEU A 149 -4.17 -1.10 -20.20
N VAL A 150 -4.85 -0.11 -19.62
CA VAL A 150 -6.19 -0.24 -19.03
C VAL A 150 -7.12 0.78 -19.67
N ASN A 151 -8.33 0.36 -20.03
CA ASN A 151 -9.37 1.29 -20.42
C ASN A 151 -9.88 2.06 -19.19
N PRO A 152 -9.64 3.38 -19.12
CA PRO A 152 -10.03 4.17 -17.96
C PRO A 152 -11.53 4.52 -17.95
N GLU A 153 -12.30 4.08 -18.96
CA GLU A 153 -13.73 4.38 -19.14
C GLU A 153 -14.06 5.89 -19.15
N ARG A 154 -13.06 6.71 -19.44
CA ARG A 154 -13.18 8.16 -19.53
C ARG A 154 -12.08 8.75 -20.44
N PRO A 155 -12.30 9.93 -21.04
CA PRO A 155 -11.27 10.59 -21.84
C PRO A 155 -10.00 10.88 -21.04
N ILE A 156 -8.84 10.80 -21.73
CA ILE A 156 -7.55 11.19 -21.16
C ILE A 156 -7.32 12.67 -21.49
N PRO A 157 -7.07 13.54 -20.49
CA PRO A 157 -6.75 14.94 -20.73
C PRO A 157 -5.50 15.09 -21.61
N SER A 158 -5.48 16.07 -22.49
CA SER A 158 -4.40 16.26 -23.47
C SER A 158 -3.03 16.44 -22.83
N PHE A 159 -2.95 17.10 -21.67
CA PHE A 159 -1.68 17.28 -20.95
C PHE A 159 -1.15 15.96 -20.39
N VAL A 160 -2.04 15.03 -19.95
CA VAL A 160 -1.67 13.70 -19.52
C VAL A 160 -1.15 12.87 -20.70
N SER A 161 -1.90 12.88 -21.82
CA SER A 161 -1.46 12.18 -23.04
C SER A 161 -0.11 12.69 -23.56
N LYS A 162 0.19 13.98 -23.42
CA LYS A 162 1.50 14.54 -23.77
C LYS A 162 2.60 14.06 -22.85
N LEU A 163 2.32 13.87 -21.55
CA LEU A 163 3.29 13.42 -20.56
C LEU A 163 3.58 11.92 -20.70
N THR A 164 2.51 11.09 -20.67
CA THR A 164 2.59 9.63 -20.65
C THR A 164 2.72 9.00 -22.02
N ARG A 165 2.40 9.76 -23.08
CA ARG A 165 2.26 9.28 -24.46
C ARG A 165 1.15 8.23 -24.64
N ILE A 166 0.27 8.10 -23.65
CA ILE A 166 -0.90 7.25 -23.73
C ILE A 166 -2.08 8.06 -24.26
N THR A 167 -2.65 7.61 -25.38
CA THR A 167 -3.80 8.27 -26.02
C THR A 167 -5.06 7.45 -25.83
N TRP A 168 -6.21 8.09 -25.96
CA TRP A 168 -7.49 7.39 -25.92
C TRP A 168 -7.58 6.24 -26.93
N SER A 169 -7.02 6.40 -28.14
CA SER A 169 -7.01 5.34 -29.15
C SER A 169 -6.27 4.09 -28.71
N MET A 170 -5.25 4.22 -27.85
CA MET A 170 -4.49 3.09 -27.32
C MET A 170 -5.24 2.31 -26.25
N VAL A 171 -6.10 2.98 -25.46
CA VAL A 171 -6.74 2.38 -24.27
C VAL A 171 -8.22 2.03 -24.47
N LYS A 172 -8.94 2.65 -25.41
CA LYS A 172 -10.39 2.49 -25.58
C LYS A 172 -10.86 1.04 -25.76
N ASN A 173 -10.01 0.20 -26.37
CA ASN A 173 -10.28 -1.22 -26.62
C ASN A 173 -9.46 -2.14 -25.71
N LYS A 174 -8.83 -1.61 -24.68
CA LYS A 174 -8.10 -2.42 -23.68
C LYS A 174 -9.06 -2.89 -22.60
N PRO A 175 -8.70 -3.93 -21.83
CA PRO A 175 -9.54 -4.38 -20.72
C PRO A 175 -9.73 -3.25 -19.69
N ARG A 176 -10.90 -3.24 -19.06
CA ARG A 176 -11.17 -2.37 -17.90
C ARG A 176 -10.43 -2.89 -16.67
N PHE A 177 -10.29 -2.08 -15.65
CA PHE A 177 -9.57 -2.47 -14.44
C PHE A 177 -10.16 -3.74 -13.80
N ALA A 178 -11.49 -3.85 -13.73
CA ALA A 178 -12.17 -5.04 -13.20
C ALA A 178 -11.83 -6.35 -13.94
N GLU A 179 -11.47 -6.26 -15.22
CA GLU A 179 -11.12 -7.43 -16.02
C GLU A 179 -9.66 -7.89 -15.79
N ILE A 180 -8.78 -6.96 -15.41
CA ILE A 180 -7.38 -7.26 -15.11
C ILE A 180 -7.12 -7.50 -13.62
N GLU A 181 -8.03 -7.06 -12.74
CA GLU A 181 -7.87 -7.13 -11.29
C GLU A 181 -7.48 -8.52 -10.77
N PRO A 182 -8.15 -9.63 -11.16
CA PRO A 182 -7.79 -10.95 -10.63
C PRO A 182 -6.33 -11.30 -10.91
N LYS A 183 -5.88 -11.11 -12.16
CA LYS A 183 -4.50 -11.39 -12.54
C LYS A 183 -3.50 -10.45 -11.87
N LEU A 184 -3.85 -9.17 -11.73
CA LEU A 184 -3.01 -8.21 -11.02
C LEU A 184 -2.89 -8.57 -9.54
N LEU A 185 -3.99 -8.96 -8.88
CA LEU A 185 -3.97 -9.39 -7.49
C LEU A 185 -3.14 -10.66 -7.29
N ASP A 186 -3.17 -11.61 -8.23
CA ASP A 186 -2.31 -12.81 -8.19
C ASP A 186 -0.82 -12.43 -8.19
N VAL A 187 -0.44 -11.43 -8.99
CA VAL A 187 0.96 -10.96 -9.07
C VAL A 187 1.40 -10.20 -7.83
N ILE A 188 0.53 -9.34 -7.27
CA ILE A 188 0.94 -8.46 -6.18
C ILE A 188 0.74 -9.05 -4.78
N SER A 189 -0.14 -10.05 -4.62
CA SER A 189 -0.47 -10.60 -3.30
C SER A 189 0.72 -11.29 -2.63
N GLY A 190 0.81 -11.14 -1.33
CA GLY A 190 1.88 -11.74 -0.52
C GLY A 190 3.22 -10.98 -0.58
N HIS A 191 3.35 -9.93 -1.38
CA HIS A 191 4.55 -9.12 -1.49
C HIS A 191 4.42 -7.80 -0.72
N VAL A 192 5.54 -7.25 -0.25
CA VAL A 192 5.59 -5.88 0.28
C VAL A 192 5.43 -4.91 -0.88
N PHE A 193 4.44 -4.04 -0.81
CA PHE A 193 4.22 -3.00 -1.82
C PHE A 193 5.34 -1.98 -1.81
N ALA A 194 5.90 -1.66 -2.96
CA ALA A 194 6.86 -0.58 -3.14
C ALA A 194 6.49 0.29 -4.33
N ALA A 195 6.76 1.59 -4.26
CA ALA A 195 6.62 2.50 -5.40
C ALA A 195 7.46 3.77 -5.21
N HIS A 196 7.69 4.50 -6.31
CA HIS A 196 8.33 5.80 -6.26
C HIS A 196 7.28 6.89 -6.02
N ASN A 197 7.08 7.30 -4.77
CA ASN A 197 5.93 8.04 -4.23
C ASN A 197 4.72 7.15 -3.90
N ALA A 198 4.96 6.06 -3.19
CA ALA A 198 4.04 4.97 -2.92
C ALA A 198 2.62 5.37 -2.46
N ASN A 199 2.43 6.55 -1.89
CA ASN A 199 1.09 6.99 -1.50
C ASN A 199 0.18 7.28 -2.71
N PHE A 200 0.75 7.70 -3.84
CA PHE A 200 0.00 7.95 -5.06
C PHE A 200 -0.53 6.63 -5.63
N ASP A 201 0.38 5.70 -5.90
CA ASP A 201 0.05 4.43 -6.52
C ASP A 201 -0.86 3.58 -5.64
N TRP A 202 -0.59 3.54 -4.34
CA TRP A 202 -1.43 2.83 -3.39
C TRP A 202 -2.87 3.34 -3.37
N ARG A 203 -3.08 4.66 -3.38
CA ARG A 203 -4.43 5.25 -3.35
C ARG A 203 -5.21 4.96 -4.62
N PHE A 204 -4.57 5.09 -5.79
CA PHE A 204 -5.21 4.76 -7.06
C PHE A 204 -5.53 3.28 -7.16
N LEU A 205 -4.58 2.41 -6.85
CA LEU A 205 -4.78 0.97 -6.87
C LEU A 205 -5.90 0.55 -5.90
N SER A 206 -5.87 1.06 -4.65
CA SER A 206 -6.93 0.80 -3.66
C SER A 206 -8.30 1.28 -4.12
N ALA A 207 -8.38 2.45 -4.78
CA ALA A 207 -9.63 2.97 -5.29
C ALA A 207 -10.19 2.12 -6.44
N GLU A 208 -9.34 1.62 -7.32
CA GLU A 208 -9.76 0.76 -8.43
C GLU A 208 -10.17 -0.64 -7.94
N VAL A 209 -9.43 -1.26 -7.02
CA VAL A 209 -9.79 -2.54 -6.40
C VAL A 209 -11.14 -2.42 -5.68
N ARG A 210 -11.34 -1.36 -4.90
CA ARG A 210 -12.63 -1.11 -4.24
C ARG A 210 -13.78 -0.97 -5.25
N ARG A 211 -13.54 -0.28 -6.36
CA ARG A 211 -14.55 -0.09 -7.42
C ARG A 211 -14.85 -1.39 -8.16
N ALA A 212 -13.85 -2.22 -8.41
CA ALA A 212 -13.97 -3.46 -9.17
C ALA A 212 -14.63 -4.58 -8.38
N SER A 213 -14.20 -4.80 -7.13
CA SER A 213 -14.59 -5.96 -6.32
C SER A 213 -15.14 -5.62 -4.93
N GLY A 214 -15.18 -4.34 -4.53
CA GLY A 214 -15.60 -3.93 -3.18
C GLY A 214 -14.61 -4.31 -2.08
N ARG A 215 -13.40 -4.74 -2.44
CA ARG A 215 -12.36 -5.16 -1.50
C ARG A 215 -11.46 -3.98 -1.11
N GLU A 216 -10.87 -4.07 0.08
CA GLU A 216 -9.86 -3.14 0.56
C GLU A 216 -8.47 -3.77 0.44
N LEU A 217 -7.51 -3.05 -0.18
CA LEU A 217 -6.11 -3.46 -0.16
C LEU A 217 -5.48 -3.16 1.20
N VAL A 218 -4.81 -4.14 1.76
CA VAL A 218 -4.03 -4.04 3.00
C VAL A 218 -2.61 -4.55 2.76
N GLY A 219 -1.67 -4.14 3.59
CA GLY A 219 -0.29 -4.64 3.49
C GLY A 219 0.77 -3.61 3.84
N ARG A 220 2.01 -4.11 3.96
CA ARG A 220 3.21 -3.29 4.19
C ARG A 220 3.57 -2.50 2.94
N ARG A 221 4.09 -1.28 3.14
CA ARG A 221 4.42 -0.36 2.03
C ARG A 221 5.79 0.29 2.23
N VAL A 222 6.57 0.32 1.16
CA VAL A 222 7.86 1.04 1.06
C VAL A 222 7.74 2.15 0.03
N CYS A 223 8.17 3.35 0.41
CA CYS A 223 8.26 4.48 -0.51
C CYS A 223 9.72 4.79 -0.80
N THR A 224 10.18 4.54 -2.04
CA THR A 224 11.58 4.77 -2.42
C THR A 224 11.99 6.24 -2.31
N VAL A 225 11.06 7.20 -2.51
CA VAL A 225 11.32 8.63 -2.25
C VAL A 225 11.66 8.89 -0.79
N ARG A 226 10.94 8.27 0.14
CA ARG A 226 11.19 8.44 1.58
C ARG A 226 12.49 7.76 1.98
N LEU A 227 12.74 6.56 1.46
CA LEU A 227 13.95 5.81 1.72
C LEU A 227 15.18 6.57 1.18
N ALA A 228 15.15 7.02 -0.09
CA ALA A 228 16.19 7.85 -0.67
C ALA A 228 16.43 9.17 0.10
N ARG A 229 15.39 9.77 0.68
CA ARG A 229 15.55 10.97 1.51
C ARG A 229 16.37 10.70 2.76
N ARG A 230 16.34 9.48 3.28
CA ARG A 230 17.11 9.07 4.47
C ARG A 230 18.52 8.61 4.12
N LEU A 231 18.62 7.82 3.07
CA LEU A 231 19.88 7.18 2.69
C LEU A 231 20.77 8.07 1.85
N LEU A 232 20.18 8.97 1.05
CA LEU A 232 20.89 9.84 0.11
C LEU A 232 20.68 11.33 0.44
N PRO A 233 21.11 11.81 1.62
CA PRO A 233 20.83 13.19 2.05
C PRO A 233 21.48 14.24 1.14
N GLY A 234 22.57 13.90 0.44
CA GLY A 234 23.29 14.78 -0.48
C GLY A 234 22.60 14.96 -1.84
N LEU A 235 21.65 14.11 -2.22
CA LEU A 235 20.94 14.29 -3.49
C LEU A 235 20.13 15.61 -3.50
N PRO A 236 20.19 16.41 -4.59
CA PRO A 236 19.44 17.67 -4.67
C PRO A 236 17.92 17.44 -4.76
N ARG A 237 17.49 16.37 -5.44
CA ARG A 237 16.09 15.96 -5.58
C ARG A 237 15.96 14.45 -5.38
N ARG A 238 14.74 13.96 -5.14
CA ARG A 238 14.42 12.53 -4.98
C ARG A 238 13.39 12.08 -6.02
N THR A 239 13.43 12.69 -7.21
CA THR A 239 12.69 12.15 -8.36
C THR A 239 13.36 10.87 -8.83
N LEU A 240 12.63 10.02 -9.55
CA LEU A 240 13.16 8.76 -10.05
C LEU A 240 14.45 8.96 -10.83
N ASP A 241 14.49 9.98 -11.71
CA ASP A 241 15.67 10.30 -12.51
C ASP A 241 16.92 10.57 -11.66
N TYR A 242 16.80 11.31 -10.56
CA TYR A 242 17.94 11.59 -9.68
C TYR A 242 18.40 10.37 -8.89
N VAL A 243 17.45 9.53 -8.44
CA VAL A 243 17.79 8.31 -7.70
C VAL A 243 18.38 7.27 -8.64
N ALA A 244 17.82 7.11 -9.83
CA ALA A 244 18.30 6.21 -10.86
C ALA A 244 19.72 6.61 -11.31
N ALA A 245 19.95 7.89 -11.61
CA ALA A 245 21.28 8.40 -12.00
C ALA A 245 22.32 8.17 -10.89
N HIS A 246 21.94 8.30 -9.61
CA HIS A 246 22.84 8.04 -8.49
C HIS A 246 23.35 6.59 -8.46
N TYR A 247 22.51 5.63 -8.82
CA TYR A 247 22.84 4.21 -8.84
C TYR A 247 23.27 3.68 -10.23
N GLY A 248 23.36 4.56 -11.23
CA GLY A 248 23.67 4.14 -12.59
C GLY A 248 22.57 3.31 -13.27
N VAL A 249 21.31 3.46 -12.80
CA VAL A 249 20.15 2.78 -13.36
C VAL A 249 19.61 3.55 -14.55
N GLU A 250 19.50 2.90 -15.71
CA GLU A 250 18.86 3.47 -16.90
C GLU A 250 17.33 3.37 -16.81
N ILE A 251 16.64 4.43 -17.20
CA ILE A 251 15.18 4.45 -17.27
C ILE A 251 14.77 4.33 -18.73
N HIS A 252 14.25 3.17 -19.10
CA HIS A 252 13.70 2.98 -20.45
C HIS A 252 12.24 3.43 -20.49
N ASN A 253 11.84 4.10 -21.59
CA ASN A 253 10.45 4.54 -21.77
C ASN A 253 9.90 5.39 -20.61
N ARG A 254 10.65 6.40 -20.19
CA ARG A 254 10.22 7.31 -19.11
C ARG A 254 8.78 7.81 -19.30
N HIS A 255 8.00 7.86 -18.22
CA HIS A 255 6.54 8.11 -18.20
C HIS A 255 5.73 7.03 -18.92
N ARG A 256 6.19 5.79 -18.82
CA ARG A 256 5.45 4.56 -19.08
C ARG A 256 5.62 3.66 -17.86
N ALA A 257 4.52 3.10 -17.40
CA ALA A 257 4.50 2.38 -16.13
C ALA A 257 5.54 1.24 -16.07
N GLY A 258 5.71 0.47 -17.14
CA GLY A 258 6.68 -0.62 -17.18
C GLY A 258 8.13 -0.16 -17.01
N GLY A 259 8.55 0.86 -17.74
CA GLY A 259 9.90 1.41 -17.65
C GLY A 259 10.22 2.01 -16.29
N ASP A 260 9.28 2.81 -15.76
CA ASP A 260 9.44 3.47 -14.47
C ASP A 260 9.40 2.46 -13.30
N ALA A 261 8.55 1.41 -13.37
CA ALA A 261 8.50 0.34 -12.39
C ALA A 261 9.81 -0.49 -12.35
N VAL A 262 10.35 -0.86 -13.51
CA VAL A 262 11.62 -1.60 -13.59
C VAL A 262 12.78 -0.78 -13.04
N ALA A 263 12.89 0.49 -13.43
CA ALA A 263 13.91 1.39 -12.88
C ALA A 263 13.74 1.60 -11.36
N THR A 264 12.51 1.74 -10.90
CA THR A 264 12.19 1.83 -9.46
C THR A 264 12.56 0.55 -8.72
N ALA A 265 12.37 -0.63 -9.33
CA ALA A 265 12.77 -1.91 -8.73
C ALA A 265 14.29 -2.01 -8.56
N HIS A 266 15.07 -1.63 -9.56
CA HIS A 266 16.53 -1.55 -9.44
C HIS A 266 16.97 -0.55 -8.37
N CYS A 267 16.35 0.65 -8.34
CA CYS A 267 16.62 1.63 -7.28
C CYS A 267 16.25 1.09 -5.88
N LEU A 268 15.15 0.35 -5.75
CA LEU A 268 14.76 -0.28 -4.48
C LEU A 268 15.81 -1.28 -4.00
N ILE A 269 16.32 -2.13 -4.89
CA ILE A 269 17.36 -3.12 -4.57
C ILE A 269 18.60 -2.42 -3.99
N HIS A 270 19.09 -1.37 -4.64
CA HIS A 270 20.23 -0.59 -4.17
C HIS A 270 19.94 0.12 -2.84
N LEU A 271 18.76 0.72 -2.70
CA LEU A 271 18.36 1.40 -1.46
C LEU A 271 18.24 0.42 -0.28
N LEU A 272 17.77 -0.81 -0.51
CA LEU A 272 17.73 -1.84 0.55
C LEU A 272 19.13 -2.32 0.92
N SER A 273 20.05 -2.42 -0.04
CA SER A 273 21.46 -2.70 0.23
C SER A 273 22.10 -1.60 1.09
N ASP A 274 21.92 -0.33 0.70
CA ASP A 274 22.41 0.83 1.47
C ASP A 274 21.81 0.89 2.90
N ALA A 275 20.57 0.44 3.06
CA ALA A 275 19.93 0.35 4.36
C ALA A 275 20.58 -0.75 5.21
N ALA A 276 20.84 -1.92 4.62
CA ALA A 276 21.51 -3.03 5.30
C ALA A 276 22.94 -2.67 5.72
N ASP A 277 23.70 -1.97 4.88
CA ASP A 277 25.04 -1.47 5.21
C ASP A 277 25.06 -0.50 6.42
N ARG A 278 23.90 0.09 6.74
CA ARG A 278 23.70 0.94 7.91
C ARG A 278 23.08 0.19 9.11
N GLY A 279 23.04 -1.13 9.06
CA GLY A 279 22.50 -1.98 10.12
C GLY A 279 20.96 -2.08 10.13
N CYS A 280 20.27 -1.61 9.09
CA CYS A 280 18.84 -1.76 8.94
C CYS A 280 18.54 -3.12 8.31
N LEU A 281 18.33 -4.16 9.13
CA LEU A 281 18.24 -5.54 8.68
C LEU A 281 16.80 -6.09 8.68
N THR A 282 15.92 -5.49 9.48
CA THR A 282 14.55 -5.96 9.66
C THR A 282 13.53 -4.96 9.13
N TRP A 283 12.28 -5.44 8.93
CA TRP A 283 11.16 -4.55 8.62
C TRP A 283 10.96 -3.45 9.69
N GLY A 284 11.15 -3.78 10.96
CA GLY A 284 11.08 -2.83 12.07
C GLY A 284 12.09 -1.69 11.92
N ASP A 285 13.35 -2.02 11.59
CA ASP A 285 14.40 -1.04 11.34
C ASP A 285 14.08 -0.15 10.14
N LEU A 286 13.61 -0.76 9.04
CA LEU A 286 13.22 -0.03 7.84
C LEU A 286 12.06 0.94 8.11
N HIS A 287 11.08 0.49 8.87
CA HIS A 287 9.95 1.31 9.28
C HIS A 287 10.42 2.49 10.14
N GLN A 288 11.29 2.26 11.12
CA GLN A 288 11.89 3.31 11.93
C GLN A 288 12.69 4.30 11.06
N LEU A 289 13.53 3.80 10.15
CA LEU A 289 14.32 4.64 9.25
C LEU A 289 13.44 5.58 8.43
N ILE A 290 12.33 5.08 7.88
CA ILE A 290 11.44 5.84 7.01
C ILE A 290 10.55 6.83 7.78
N TRP A 291 10.07 6.45 8.98
CA TRP A 291 9.03 7.19 9.70
C TRP A 291 9.52 8.01 10.88
N LEU A 292 10.70 7.72 11.48
CA LEU A 292 11.25 8.57 12.53
C LEU A 292 11.54 9.96 11.95
N ARG A 293 10.96 10.97 12.58
CA ARG A 293 11.33 12.37 12.31
C ARG A 293 12.77 12.57 12.73
N GLY A 294 13.71 12.69 11.79
CA GLY A 294 15.05 13.17 12.10
C GLY A 294 14.98 14.49 12.88
N PRO A 295 16.00 14.81 13.68
CA PRO A 295 16.02 16.04 14.46
C PRO A 295 15.69 17.23 13.54
N ARG A 296 14.71 18.03 13.96
CA ARG A 296 14.30 19.24 13.22
C ARG A 296 15.55 20.10 13.08
N ARG A 297 16.12 20.20 11.89
CA ARG A 297 17.14 21.21 11.58
C ARG A 297 16.52 22.57 11.95
N LYS A 298 16.97 23.17 13.06
CA LYS A 298 16.61 24.55 13.38
C LYS A 298 16.93 25.39 12.15
N LYS A 299 15.91 26.01 11.54
CA LYS A 299 16.12 27.02 10.51
C LYS A 299 17.07 28.05 11.11
N ARG A 300 18.32 28.14 10.59
CA ARG A 300 19.19 29.27 10.88
C ARG A 300 18.37 30.52 10.52
N ARG A 301 17.97 31.27 11.52
CA ARG A 301 17.46 32.61 11.29
C ARG A 301 18.54 33.33 10.46
N ARG A 302 18.20 33.70 9.24
CA ARG A 302 18.98 34.70 8.53
C ARG A 302 18.98 35.93 9.44
N SER A 303 20.15 36.27 9.98
CA SER A 303 20.34 37.57 10.63
C SER A 303 19.96 38.61 9.60
N ALA A 304 19.01 39.43 9.97
CA ALA A 304 18.67 40.60 9.15
C ALA A 304 19.95 41.46 9.05
N LEU A 305 20.38 41.70 7.82
CA LEU A 305 21.40 42.71 7.56
C LEU A 305 20.90 44.05 8.10
N PRO A 306 21.72 44.83 8.85
CA PRO A 306 21.33 46.14 9.26
C PRO A 306 21.03 47.02 8.04
N ARG A 307 19.94 47.76 8.09
CA ARG A 307 19.58 48.74 7.05
C ARG A 307 20.68 49.79 6.95
N PRO A 308 21.04 50.26 5.74
CA PRO A 308 21.92 51.40 5.60
C PRO A 308 21.30 52.60 6.29
N VAL A 309 22.08 53.30 7.07
CA VAL A 309 21.72 54.60 7.65
C VAL A 309 21.81 55.62 6.53
N ASP A 310 20.66 56.22 6.15
CA ASP A 310 20.63 57.37 5.28
C ASP A 310 21.37 58.54 5.98
N LYS A 311 22.54 58.87 5.42
CA LYS A 311 23.20 60.14 5.69
C LYS A 311 22.70 61.09 4.59
N ASP A 312 21.65 61.86 4.90
CA ASP A 312 21.43 63.15 4.28
C ASP A 312 20.35 63.92 5.09
N THR A 313 20.84 64.73 6.01
CA THR A 313 20.14 65.95 6.44
C THR A 313 21.17 66.87 7.09
N THR A 314 21.84 67.67 6.28
CA THR A 314 22.39 68.98 6.68
C THR A 314 22.48 69.83 5.41
N ALA A 315 21.61 70.80 5.31
CA ALA A 315 21.76 72.22 4.99
C ALA A 315 20.39 72.82 4.61
#